data_345fe6bc8513a5d9a1db47f918c9ccf2
#
_entry.id   345fe6bc8513a5d9a1db47f918c9ccf2
#
_cell.length_a   1.000
_cell.length_b   1.000
_cell.length_c   1.000
_cell.angle_alpha   90.00
_cell.angle_beta   90.00
_cell.angle_gamma   90.00
#
_symmetry.space_group_name_H-M   'P 1'
#
loop_
_entity.id
_entity.type
_entity.pdbx_description
1 polymer ?
#
loop_
_entity_poly.entity_id
_entity_poly.type
_entity_poly.pdbx_seq_one_letter_code
_entity_poly.pdbx_strand_id
1 'polypeptide(L)'
;IDESVEVLRDDFGINHIYAKNQDDLFFMQGYLSARDRLFQFEIWRRQATGTVSEIFGESEIKRDIGTRLFMFRGDIEDELNHYHEDGYEIITSYTNGVNAYIKEVLRNPELLPIEFELLGIEPKLWTPEVVISRHQGLLGNINQELNIGRAVSRIGENNVKELLWLHPKEPSLELNDKIQKEDLDNDILELYDAFRKPINFKREYIKPEYRGDFQDNLTSFEKHFEFNDELSIGSNNWAISGNKSQSGFPILANDPHRSIVAPSLRYLSHLVAPGWNVIGGGEPEIPGISIGHNGFGAWGCLLYTSPSPRDAES
;
A
#
# COMPACT_ATOMS: atom_id res chain seq x y z
N ILE A 1 10.76 -7.77 -23.32
CA ILE A 1 9.78 -8.80 -23.73
C ILE A 1 10.49 -9.74 -24.69
N ASP A 2 10.54 -11.00 -24.35
CA ASP A 2 11.22 -12.03 -25.14
C ASP A 2 10.26 -12.69 -26.13
N GLU A 3 8.99 -12.80 -25.73
CA GLU A 3 7.94 -13.41 -26.52
C GLU A 3 6.71 -12.46 -26.62
N SER A 4 5.86 -12.71 -27.63
CA SER A 4 4.64 -11.89 -27.78
C SER A 4 3.67 -12.11 -26.62
N VAL A 5 3.16 -11.02 -26.05
CA VAL A 5 2.12 -11.01 -25.01
C VAL A 5 0.83 -10.48 -25.61
N GLU A 6 -0.26 -11.20 -25.39
CA GLU A 6 -1.60 -10.72 -25.72
C GLU A 6 -2.23 -10.04 -24.51
N VAL A 7 -2.81 -8.86 -24.71
CA VAL A 7 -3.54 -8.13 -23.68
C VAL A 7 -4.94 -7.81 -24.19
N LEU A 8 -5.94 -8.33 -23.49
CA LEU A 8 -7.34 -8.01 -23.72
C LEU A 8 -7.83 -7.10 -22.58
N ARG A 9 -8.48 -6.01 -22.93
CA ARG A 9 -9.12 -5.12 -21.95
C ARG A 9 -10.63 -5.25 -22.08
N ASP A 10 -11.28 -5.66 -21.02
CA ASP A 10 -12.73 -5.85 -21.01
C ASP A 10 -13.50 -4.52 -20.84
N ASP A 11 -14.84 -4.59 -20.86
CA ASP A 11 -15.72 -3.43 -20.73
C ASP A 11 -15.63 -2.75 -19.35
N PHE A 12 -15.08 -3.43 -18.34
CA PHE A 12 -14.81 -2.89 -17.01
C PHE A 12 -13.41 -2.27 -16.88
N GLY A 13 -12.61 -2.35 -17.95
CA GLY A 13 -11.24 -1.87 -17.97
C GLY A 13 -10.23 -2.81 -17.31
N ILE A 14 -10.61 -4.04 -17.02
CA ILE A 14 -9.72 -5.06 -16.47
C ILE A 14 -8.79 -5.58 -17.56
N ASN A 15 -7.50 -5.63 -17.26
CA ASN A 15 -6.51 -6.17 -18.18
C ASN A 15 -6.38 -7.69 -17.98
N HIS A 16 -6.61 -8.45 -19.05
CA HIS A 16 -6.34 -9.89 -19.13
C HIS A 16 -5.04 -10.07 -19.91
N ILE A 17 -4.00 -10.56 -19.25
CA ILE A 17 -2.64 -10.66 -19.79
C ILE A 17 -2.30 -12.12 -20.03
N TYR A 18 -2.00 -12.47 -21.28
CA TYR A 18 -1.63 -13.81 -21.71
C TYR A 18 -0.19 -13.80 -22.21
N ALA A 19 0.73 -14.35 -21.42
CA ALA A 19 2.14 -14.45 -21.74
C ALA A 19 2.58 -15.91 -21.93
N LYS A 20 3.74 -16.10 -22.56
CA LYS A 20 4.33 -17.42 -22.76
C LYS A 20 5.36 -17.81 -21.70
N ASN A 21 5.77 -16.85 -20.87
CA ASN A 21 6.68 -17.02 -19.75
C ASN A 21 6.34 -16.06 -18.61
N GLN A 22 6.93 -16.29 -17.46
CA GLN A 22 6.71 -15.53 -16.23
C GLN A 22 7.25 -14.09 -16.34
N ASP A 23 8.41 -13.90 -16.93
CA ASP A 23 9.06 -12.59 -17.00
C ASP A 23 8.24 -11.61 -17.85
N ASP A 24 7.80 -12.04 -19.03
CA ASP A 24 6.94 -11.25 -19.89
C ASP A 24 5.57 -10.97 -19.25
N LEU A 25 5.04 -11.91 -18.44
CA LEU A 25 3.80 -11.72 -17.69
C LEU A 25 3.91 -10.54 -16.71
N PHE A 26 4.92 -10.59 -15.86
CA PHE A 26 5.11 -9.54 -14.84
C PHE A 26 5.62 -8.23 -15.42
N PHE A 27 6.42 -8.28 -16.47
CA PHE A 27 6.76 -7.09 -17.25
C PHE A 27 5.50 -6.38 -17.75
N MET A 28 4.59 -7.11 -18.38
CA MET A 28 3.37 -6.53 -18.93
C MET A 28 2.42 -6.03 -17.83
N GLN A 29 2.33 -6.74 -16.68
CA GLN A 29 1.59 -6.25 -15.53
C GLN A 29 2.14 -4.89 -15.05
N GLY A 30 3.45 -4.76 -14.92
CA GLY A 30 4.09 -3.51 -14.52
C GLY A 30 3.86 -2.37 -15.52
N TYR A 31 4.00 -2.65 -16.80
CA TYR A 31 3.76 -1.69 -17.87
C TYR A 31 2.31 -1.16 -17.85
N LEU A 32 1.32 -2.05 -17.77
CA LEU A 32 -0.10 -1.68 -17.76
C LEU A 32 -0.50 -0.96 -16.47
N SER A 33 0.02 -1.37 -15.34
CA SER A 33 -0.21 -0.68 -14.06
C SER A 33 0.33 0.75 -14.08
N ALA A 34 1.54 0.93 -14.60
CA ALA A 34 2.13 2.25 -14.77
C ALA A 34 1.34 3.10 -15.77
N ARG A 35 0.89 2.53 -16.89
CA ARG A 35 0.06 3.22 -17.88
C ARG A 35 -1.24 3.76 -17.26
N ASP A 36 -1.90 2.96 -16.45
CA ASP A 36 -3.19 3.32 -15.87
C ASP A 36 -3.08 4.20 -14.61
N ARG A 37 -1.88 4.25 -13.96
CA ARG A 37 -1.69 4.86 -12.64
C ARG A 37 -0.40 5.69 -12.50
N LEU A 38 0.16 6.23 -13.59
CA LEU A 38 1.50 6.84 -13.62
C LEU A 38 1.71 7.92 -12.55
N PHE A 39 0.74 8.81 -12.36
CA PHE A 39 0.88 9.87 -11.36
C PHE A 39 0.97 9.30 -9.93
N GLN A 40 0.12 8.31 -9.60
CA GLN A 40 0.22 7.63 -8.31
C GLN A 40 1.57 6.94 -8.14
N PHE A 41 2.08 6.29 -9.20
CA PHE A 41 3.41 5.65 -9.19
C PHE A 41 4.53 6.64 -8.87
N GLU A 42 4.50 7.84 -9.45
CA GLU A 42 5.52 8.87 -9.13
C GLU A 42 5.42 9.33 -7.67
N ILE A 43 4.21 9.56 -7.17
CA ILE A 43 4.02 9.93 -5.76
C ILE A 43 4.49 8.81 -4.82
N TRP A 44 4.14 7.55 -5.10
CA TRP A 44 4.58 6.40 -4.30
C TRP A 44 6.08 6.18 -4.35
N ARG A 45 6.70 6.36 -5.53
CA ARG A 45 8.16 6.33 -5.65
C ARG A 45 8.82 7.36 -4.74
N ARG A 46 8.29 8.59 -4.72
CA ARG A 46 8.81 9.64 -3.85
C ARG A 46 8.62 9.32 -2.37
N GLN A 47 7.47 8.75 -2.02
CA GLN A 47 7.25 8.25 -0.66
C GLN A 47 8.24 7.14 -0.29
N ALA A 48 8.51 6.21 -1.21
CA ALA A 48 9.44 5.11 -0.97
C ALA A 48 10.91 5.55 -0.89
N THR A 49 11.28 6.62 -1.60
CA THR A 49 12.67 7.12 -1.67
C THR A 49 12.96 8.31 -0.75
N GLY A 50 11.94 8.81 -0.02
CA GLY A 50 12.09 10.00 0.81
C GLY A 50 12.47 11.24 0.01
N THR A 51 11.70 11.53 -1.05
CA THR A 51 11.91 12.68 -1.96
C THR A 51 10.63 13.46 -2.22
N VAL A 52 9.66 13.39 -1.31
CA VAL A 52 8.38 14.10 -1.39
C VAL A 52 8.59 15.61 -1.24
N SER A 53 9.54 16.04 -0.41
CA SER A 53 9.87 17.45 -0.21
C SER A 53 10.39 18.16 -1.47
N GLU A 54 10.90 17.42 -2.48
CA GLU A 54 11.28 18.01 -3.77
C GLU A 54 10.09 18.66 -4.50
N ILE A 55 8.87 18.18 -4.24
CA ILE A 55 7.64 18.73 -4.86
C ILE A 55 6.90 19.66 -3.89
N PHE A 56 6.75 19.21 -2.62
CA PHE A 56 5.84 19.86 -1.68
C PHE A 56 6.56 20.74 -0.65
N GLY A 57 7.88 20.87 -0.77
CA GLY A 57 8.68 21.82 -0.02
C GLY A 57 9.01 21.39 1.40
N GLU A 58 9.40 22.36 2.21
CA GLU A 58 10.00 22.20 3.52
C GLU A 58 9.12 21.46 4.52
N SER A 59 7.80 21.57 4.41
CA SER A 59 6.84 20.89 5.29
C SER A 59 6.93 19.37 5.24
N GLU A 60 7.49 18.79 4.18
CA GLU A 60 7.62 17.34 3.98
C GLU A 60 9.03 16.79 4.32
N ILE A 61 9.96 17.62 4.79
CA ILE A 61 11.33 17.18 5.14
C ILE A 61 11.31 16.09 6.22
N LYS A 62 10.49 16.24 7.27
CA LYS A 62 10.39 15.21 8.32
C LYS A 62 9.85 13.88 7.78
N ARG A 63 8.92 13.92 6.83
CA ARG A 63 8.47 12.73 6.10
C ARG A 63 9.63 12.05 5.39
N ASP A 64 10.41 12.79 4.63
CA ASP A 64 11.53 12.24 3.86
C ASP A 64 12.62 11.67 4.78
N ILE A 65 12.90 12.33 5.90
CA ILE A 65 13.83 11.80 6.92
C ILE A 65 13.26 10.49 7.51
N GLY A 66 11.98 10.46 7.90
CA GLY A 66 11.31 9.26 8.41
C GLY A 66 11.34 8.11 7.39
N THR A 67 10.99 8.38 6.13
CA THR A 67 11.08 7.38 5.07
C THR A 67 12.48 6.80 4.98
N ARG A 68 13.51 7.65 4.90
CA ARG A 68 14.91 7.20 4.80
C ARG A 68 15.39 6.47 6.05
N LEU A 69 14.83 6.76 7.22
CA LEU A 69 15.14 6.04 8.45
C LEU A 69 14.59 4.60 8.42
N PHE A 70 13.38 4.42 7.89
CA PHE A 70 12.67 3.14 7.88
C PHE A 70 12.78 2.35 6.57
N MET A 71 13.41 2.91 5.52
CA MET A 71 13.55 2.21 4.25
C MET A 71 14.43 0.95 4.37
N PHE A 72 14.18 -0.04 3.52
CA PHE A 72 14.96 -1.26 3.44
C PHE A 72 16.45 -0.98 3.17
N ARG A 73 17.34 -1.75 3.81
CA ARG A 73 18.81 -1.64 3.72
C ARG A 73 19.46 -3.01 3.80
N GLY A 74 19.02 -3.95 3.09
CA GLY A 74 19.60 -5.28 3.02
C GLY A 74 20.07 -5.62 1.62
N ASP A 75 20.47 -6.87 1.42
CA ASP A 75 20.60 -7.45 0.11
C ASP A 75 19.20 -7.63 -0.47
N ILE A 76 18.95 -7.04 -1.63
CA ILE A 76 17.60 -7.02 -2.24
C ILE A 76 17.23 -8.36 -2.82
N GLU A 77 18.19 -9.11 -3.37
CA GLU A 77 17.95 -10.43 -3.95
C GLU A 77 17.64 -11.44 -2.86
N ASP A 78 18.42 -11.46 -1.79
CA ASP A 78 18.17 -12.30 -0.63
C ASP A 78 16.79 -12.02 0.00
N GLU A 79 16.44 -10.74 0.16
CA GLU A 79 15.15 -10.34 0.72
C GLU A 79 13.98 -10.80 -0.15
N LEU A 80 14.02 -10.55 -1.46
CA LEU A 80 12.92 -10.90 -2.36
C LEU A 80 12.75 -12.41 -2.53
N ASN A 81 13.86 -13.16 -2.60
CA ASN A 81 13.84 -14.60 -2.73
C ASN A 81 13.44 -15.32 -1.42
N HIS A 82 13.46 -14.60 -0.29
CA HIS A 82 12.88 -15.10 0.96
C HIS A 82 11.36 -15.35 0.86
N TYR A 83 10.64 -14.50 0.12
CA TYR A 83 9.17 -14.61 -0.02
C TYR A 83 8.74 -15.56 -1.13
N HIS A 84 9.54 -15.70 -2.18
CA HIS A 84 9.32 -16.60 -3.31
C HIS A 84 10.65 -16.94 -3.97
N GLU A 85 10.83 -18.16 -4.45
CA GLU A 85 12.09 -18.60 -5.08
C GLU A 85 12.52 -17.72 -6.28
N ASP A 86 11.53 -17.20 -7.05
CA ASP A 86 11.73 -16.27 -8.17
C ASP A 86 11.39 -14.82 -7.78
N GLY A 87 11.40 -14.47 -6.49
CA GLY A 87 10.92 -13.18 -6.00
C GLY A 87 11.66 -12.01 -6.64
N TYR A 88 12.97 -12.09 -6.73
CA TYR A 88 13.81 -11.06 -7.34
C TYR A 88 13.54 -10.91 -8.85
N GLU A 89 13.38 -12.02 -9.58
CA GLU A 89 13.10 -12.00 -11.01
C GLU A 89 11.72 -11.41 -11.31
N ILE A 90 10.70 -11.80 -10.53
CA ILE A 90 9.34 -11.26 -10.65
C ILE A 90 9.33 -9.75 -10.44
N ILE A 91 9.92 -9.26 -9.34
CA ILE A 91 9.94 -7.83 -9.03
C ILE A 91 10.76 -7.04 -10.05
N THR A 92 11.87 -7.62 -10.52
CA THR A 92 12.71 -6.99 -11.54
C THR A 92 11.98 -6.88 -12.87
N SER A 93 11.33 -7.93 -13.33
CA SER A 93 10.54 -7.95 -14.57
C SER A 93 9.38 -6.94 -14.48
N TYR A 94 8.66 -6.90 -13.37
CA TYR A 94 7.62 -5.92 -13.11
C TYR A 94 8.16 -4.48 -13.16
N THR A 95 9.27 -4.21 -12.48
CA THR A 95 9.92 -2.89 -12.44
C THR A 95 10.40 -2.46 -13.84
N ASN A 96 10.90 -3.40 -14.63
CA ASN A 96 11.28 -3.15 -16.02
C ASN A 96 10.07 -2.76 -16.88
N GLY A 97 8.91 -3.38 -16.66
CA GLY A 97 7.65 -3.01 -17.29
C GLY A 97 7.21 -1.58 -16.94
N VAL A 98 7.22 -1.24 -15.66
CA VAL A 98 6.97 0.15 -15.19
C VAL A 98 7.90 1.14 -15.88
N ASN A 99 9.18 0.83 -15.90
CA ASN A 99 10.20 1.68 -16.52
C ASN A 99 10.07 1.79 -18.04
N ALA A 100 9.56 0.76 -18.70
CA ALA A 100 9.29 0.80 -20.14
C ALA A 100 8.21 1.85 -20.46
N TYR A 101 7.12 1.89 -19.68
CA TYR A 101 6.08 2.90 -19.86
C TYR A 101 6.59 4.31 -19.50
N ILE A 102 7.33 4.47 -18.40
CA ILE A 102 7.96 5.76 -18.05
C ILE A 102 8.83 6.28 -19.20
N LYS A 103 9.67 5.43 -19.78
CA LYS A 103 10.51 5.81 -20.93
C LYS A 103 9.69 6.18 -22.18
N GLU A 104 8.53 5.55 -22.37
CA GLU A 104 7.64 5.87 -23.48
C GLU A 104 7.03 7.27 -23.32
N VAL A 105 6.48 7.58 -22.16
CA VAL A 105 5.88 8.90 -21.91
C VAL A 105 6.90 10.04 -21.90
N LEU A 106 8.14 9.78 -21.49
CA LEU A 106 9.22 10.77 -21.55
C LEU A 106 9.63 11.08 -23.00
N ARG A 107 9.39 10.18 -23.96
CA ARG A 107 9.59 10.41 -25.39
C ARG A 107 8.36 11.01 -26.07
N ASN A 108 7.18 10.80 -25.49
CA ASN A 108 5.88 11.22 -25.99
C ASN A 108 5.13 11.96 -24.85
N PRO A 109 5.50 13.23 -24.57
CA PRO A 109 4.95 13.99 -23.44
C PRO A 109 3.42 14.18 -23.46
N GLU A 110 2.80 14.01 -24.64
CA GLU A 110 1.33 14.05 -24.78
C GLU A 110 0.62 12.87 -24.09
N LEU A 111 1.34 11.81 -23.73
CA LEU A 111 0.82 10.68 -22.96
C LEU A 111 0.88 10.90 -21.46
N LEU A 112 1.55 11.95 -20.99
CA LEU A 112 1.66 12.25 -19.56
C LEU A 112 0.28 12.66 -19.00
N PRO A 113 -0.11 12.09 -17.83
CA PRO A 113 -1.25 12.59 -17.06
C PRO A 113 -1.11 14.09 -16.75
N ILE A 114 -2.25 14.80 -16.77
CA ILE A 114 -2.29 16.25 -16.60
C ILE A 114 -1.64 16.74 -15.29
N GLU A 115 -1.64 15.90 -14.25
CA GLU A 115 -1.06 16.21 -12.95
C GLU A 115 0.43 16.54 -13.04
N PHE A 116 1.17 15.93 -13.98
CA PHE A 116 2.58 16.22 -14.20
C PHE A 116 2.78 17.63 -14.72
N GLU A 117 1.93 18.08 -15.64
CA GLU A 117 1.93 19.44 -16.16
C GLU A 117 1.56 20.45 -15.07
N LEU A 118 0.48 20.16 -14.29
CA LEU A 118 0.00 21.02 -13.22
C LEU A 118 1.06 21.26 -12.14
N LEU A 119 1.80 20.22 -11.76
CA LEU A 119 2.85 20.28 -10.73
C LEU A 119 4.22 20.68 -11.30
N GLY A 120 4.42 20.59 -12.61
CA GLY A 120 5.71 20.84 -13.24
C GLY A 120 6.77 19.81 -12.92
N ILE A 121 6.39 18.56 -12.86
CA ILE A 121 7.26 17.44 -12.55
C ILE A 121 7.28 16.40 -13.68
N GLU A 122 8.28 15.53 -13.65
CA GLU A 122 8.39 14.39 -14.56
C GLU A 122 8.50 13.09 -13.77
N PRO A 123 8.01 11.95 -14.32
CA PRO A 123 8.15 10.66 -13.71
C PRO A 123 9.62 10.20 -13.74
N LYS A 124 10.07 9.57 -12.66
CA LYS A 124 11.42 9.00 -12.58
C LYS A 124 11.35 7.47 -12.56
N LEU A 125 12.44 6.83 -13.00
CA LEU A 125 12.54 5.37 -13.06
C LEU A 125 12.45 4.75 -11.67
N TRP A 126 11.89 3.55 -11.64
CA TRP A 126 11.76 2.71 -10.47
C TRP A 126 12.93 1.74 -10.35
N THR A 127 13.19 1.28 -9.13
CA THR A 127 14.07 0.15 -8.84
C THR A 127 13.29 -0.89 -8.02
N PRO A 128 13.74 -2.15 -7.93
CA PRO A 128 13.11 -3.16 -7.07
C PRO A 128 12.93 -2.72 -5.62
N GLU A 129 13.86 -1.95 -5.07
CA GLU A 129 13.79 -1.40 -3.71
C GLU A 129 12.60 -0.46 -3.49
N VAL A 130 12.14 0.23 -4.54
CA VAL A 130 10.96 1.09 -4.47
C VAL A 130 9.71 0.25 -4.18
N VAL A 131 9.58 -0.92 -4.83
CA VAL A 131 8.45 -1.84 -4.62
C VAL A 131 8.40 -2.30 -3.16
N ILE A 132 9.53 -2.76 -2.60
CA ILE A 132 9.62 -3.17 -1.19
C ILE A 132 9.35 -1.98 -0.27
N SER A 133 10.06 -0.87 -0.47
CA SER A 133 10.05 0.27 0.44
C SER A 133 8.69 0.98 0.47
N ARG A 134 7.84 0.78 -0.53
CA ARG A 134 6.48 1.34 -0.54
C ARG A 134 5.59 0.73 0.54
N HIS A 135 5.82 -0.51 0.91
CA HIS A 135 4.96 -1.28 1.83
C HIS A 135 5.47 -1.41 3.27
N GLN A 136 6.42 -0.61 3.69
CA GLN A 136 6.96 -0.61 5.06
C GLN A 136 5.96 -0.20 6.15
N GLY A 137 4.70 -0.01 5.82
CA GLY A 137 3.67 0.47 6.71
C GLY A 137 3.01 -0.56 7.63
N LEU A 138 3.52 -1.79 7.72
CA LEU A 138 2.87 -2.87 8.47
C LEU A 138 3.07 -2.82 9.99
N LEU A 139 3.79 -1.83 10.53
CA LEU A 139 3.98 -1.62 11.97
C LEU A 139 2.79 -0.82 12.58
N GLY A 140 1.56 -1.26 12.32
CA GLY A 140 0.35 -0.52 12.69
C GLY A 140 0.07 -0.40 14.18
N ASN A 141 0.65 -1.27 15.02
CA ASN A 141 0.42 -1.33 16.46
C ASN A 141 1.41 -0.52 17.31
N ILE A 142 2.44 0.07 16.72
CA ILE A 142 3.49 0.81 17.46
C ILE A 142 2.91 1.93 18.35
N ASN A 143 1.98 2.72 17.84
CA ASN A 143 1.34 3.78 18.63
C ASN A 143 0.57 3.23 19.82
N GLN A 144 -0.15 2.11 19.63
CA GLN A 144 -0.88 1.47 20.71
C GLN A 144 0.06 0.91 21.77
N GLU A 145 1.13 0.20 21.37
CA GLU A 145 2.12 -0.35 22.29
C GLU A 145 2.82 0.75 23.11
N LEU A 146 3.22 1.84 22.43
CA LEU A 146 3.81 2.99 23.12
C LEU A 146 2.84 3.65 24.12
N ASN A 147 1.57 3.79 23.76
CA ASN A 147 0.54 4.37 24.64
C ASN A 147 0.29 3.45 25.85
N ILE A 148 0.27 2.12 25.67
CA ILE A 148 0.19 1.17 26.78
C ILE A 148 1.43 1.30 27.66
N GLY A 149 2.64 1.33 27.07
CA GLY A 149 3.87 1.51 27.83
C GLY A 149 3.89 2.81 28.66
N ARG A 150 3.43 3.91 28.09
CA ARG A 150 3.25 5.20 28.79
C ARG A 150 2.24 5.10 29.94
N ALA A 151 1.13 4.40 29.72
CA ALA A 151 0.13 4.17 30.76
C ALA A 151 0.70 3.31 31.91
N VAL A 152 1.38 2.21 31.57
CA VAL A 152 2.03 1.33 32.59
C VAL A 152 3.05 2.10 33.41
N SER A 153 3.88 2.92 32.77
CA SER A 153 4.87 3.78 33.46
C SER A 153 4.24 4.76 34.46
N ARG A 154 2.99 5.21 34.21
CA ARG A 154 2.30 6.19 35.03
C ARG A 154 1.44 5.61 36.14
N ILE A 155 0.70 4.54 35.85
CA ILE A 155 -0.30 3.98 36.76
C ILE A 155 -0.07 2.53 37.12
N GLY A 156 0.95 1.88 36.57
CA GLY A 156 1.30 0.47 36.81
C GLY A 156 0.49 -0.54 35.99
N GLU A 157 1.06 -1.72 35.83
CA GLU A 157 0.52 -2.81 35.01
C GLU A 157 -0.90 -3.22 35.40
N ASN A 158 -1.15 -3.43 36.70
CA ASN A 158 -2.46 -3.89 37.18
C ASN A 158 -3.59 -2.92 36.85
N ASN A 159 -3.35 -1.62 37.08
CA ASN A 159 -4.36 -0.60 36.76
C ASN A 159 -4.62 -0.49 35.26
N VAL A 160 -3.59 -0.68 34.42
CA VAL A 160 -3.77 -0.69 32.95
C VAL A 160 -4.59 -1.90 32.51
N LYS A 161 -4.36 -3.08 33.09
CA LYS A 161 -5.15 -4.29 32.81
C LYS A 161 -6.62 -4.15 33.21
N GLU A 162 -6.92 -3.43 34.30
CA GLU A 162 -8.29 -3.14 34.69
C GLU A 162 -9.00 -2.19 33.73
N LEU A 163 -8.26 -1.26 33.10
CA LEU A 163 -8.83 -0.28 32.18
C LEU A 163 -8.94 -0.76 30.73
N LEU A 164 -8.08 -1.70 30.33
CA LEU A 164 -8.04 -2.22 28.96
C LEU A 164 -8.65 -3.61 28.91
N TRP A 165 -9.53 -3.80 27.92
CA TRP A 165 -10.03 -5.13 27.59
C TRP A 165 -9.00 -5.84 26.70
N LEU A 166 -8.16 -6.69 27.31
CA LEU A 166 -7.11 -7.45 26.65
C LEU A 166 -7.59 -8.87 26.37
N HIS A 167 -7.85 -9.22 25.13
CA HIS A 167 -8.33 -10.53 24.69
C HIS A 167 -7.40 -11.11 23.63
N PRO A 168 -7.28 -12.44 23.51
CA PRO A 168 -7.94 -13.54 24.24
C PRO A 168 -7.27 -13.89 25.57
N LYS A 169 -6.08 -13.40 25.83
CA LYS A 169 -5.32 -13.67 27.06
C LYS A 169 -4.76 -12.35 27.60
N GLU A 170 -4.62 -12.27 28.90
CA GLU A 170 -3.92 -11.15 29.52
C GLU A 170 -2.42 -11.23 29.18
N PRO A 171 -1.87 -10.28 28.41
CA PRO A 171 -0.44 -10.20 28.16
C PRO A 171 0.31 -9.72 29.40
N SER A 172 1.62 -10.02 29.46
CA SER A 172 2.50 -9.29 30.37
C SER A 172 2.68 -7.87 29.83
N LEU A 173 2.43 -6.88 30.67
CA LEU A 173 2.67 -5.48 30.38
C LEU A 173 3.88 -4.94 31.13
N GLU A 174 4.75 -5.83 31.63
CA GLU A 174 5.97 -5.48 32.33
C GLU A 174 6.91 -4.69 31.40
N LEU A 175 7.30 -3.50 31.84
CA LEU A 175 8.29 -2.71 31.12
C LEU A 175 9.69 -3.23 31.42
N ASN A 176 10.53 -3.27 30.38
CA ASN A 176 11.93 -3.61 30.55
C ASN A 176 12.62 -2.55 31.43
N ASP A 177 13.42 -2.97 32.41
CA ASP A 177 14.14 -2.11 33.36
C ASP A 177 15.08 -1.09 32.69
N LYS A 178 15.45 -1.31 31.42
CA LYS A 178 16.28 -0.39 30.65
C LYS A 178 15.51 0.79 30.08
N ILE A 179 14.17 0.71 30.04
CA ILE A 179 13.32 1.79 29.52
C ILE A 179 13.20 2.87 30.60
N GLN A 180 13.69 4.06 30.30
CA GLN A 180 13.55 5.20 31.17
C GLN A 180 12.20 5.89 30.91
N LYS A 181 11.62 6.47 31.99
CA LYS A 181 10.34 7.16 31.86
C LYS A 181 10.40 8.33 30.86
N GLU A 182 11.53 8.99 30.83
CA GLU A 182 11.81 10.10 29.91
C GLU A 182 11.78 9.67 28.45
N ASP A 183 12.21 8.44 28.13
CA ASP A 183 12.14 7.89 26.79
C ASP A 183 10.69 7.73 26.32
N LEU A 184 9.80 7.33 27.23
CA LEU A 184 8.38 7.16 26.92
C LEU A 184 7.63 8.50 26.80
N ASP A 185 8.03 9.53 27.57
CA ASP A 185 7.39 10.84 27.57
C ASP A 185 7.81 11.72 26.38
N ASN A 186 8.94 11.38 25.71
CA ASN A 186 9.38 12.06 24.49
C ASN A 186 8.52 11.69 23.28
N ASP A 187 8.51 12.55 22.26
CA ASP A 187 7.89 12.28 20.97
C ASP A 187 8.81 11.42 20.09
N ILE A 188 8.99 10.16 20.50
CA ILE A 188 9.88 9.21 19.81
C ILE A 188 9.33 8.71 18.48
N LEU A 189 8.04 8.95 18.20
CA LEU A 189 7.39 8.54 16.96
C LEU A 189 7.24 9.69 15.95
N GLU A 190 7.78 10.87 16.21
CA GLU A 190 7.62 12.04 15.32
C GLU A 190 7.94 11.71 13.84
N LEU A 191 9.07 11.07 13.59
CA LEU A 191 9.47 10.70 12.22
C LEU A 191 8.67 9.53 11.66
N TYR A 192 8.27 8.59 12.51
CA TYR A 192 7.39 7.49 12.15
C TYR A 192 6.02 8.01 11.72
N ASP A 193 5.42 8.87 12.51
CA ASP A 193 4.13 9.48 12.20
C ASP A 193 4.23 10.39 10.97
N ALA A 194 5.33 11.14 10.82
CA ALA A 194 5.53 12.02 9.68
C ALA A 194 5.55 11.24 8.35
N PHE A 195 6.26 10.11 8.26
CA PHE A 195 6.33 9.38 6.98
C PHE A 195 5.03 8.65 6.65
N ARG A 196 4.20 8.34 7.64
CA ARG A 196 2.92 7.63 7.45
C ARG A 196 1.74 8.55 7.14
N LYS A 197 1.85 9.85 7.39
CA LYS A 197 0.79 10.81 7.10
C LYS A 197 0.37 10.73 5.63
N PRO A 198 -0.93 10.88 5.31
CA PRO A 198 -1.37 11.03 3.93
C PRO A 198 -0.70 12.26 3.30
N ILE A 199 -0.50 12.23 1.99
CA ILE A 199 -0.06 13.40 1.24
C ILE A 199 -1.29 14.23 0.91
N ASN A 200 -1.27 15.49 1.34
CA ASN A 200 -2.33 16.46 1.06
C ASN A 200 -1.87 17.41 -0.05
N PHE A 201 -2.56 17.40 -1.17
CA PHE A 201 -2.28 18.30 -2.27
C PHE A 201 -2.88 19.68 -1.97
N LYS A 202 -2.01 20.71 -2.00
CA LYS A 202 -2.42 22.10 -1.82
C LYS A 202 -2.38 22.84 -3.15
N ARG A 203 -3.27 23.82 -3.30
CA ARG A 203 -3.31 24.68 -4.48
C ARG A 203 -1.98 25.37 -4.79
N GLU A 204 -1.22 25.70 -3.75
CA GLU A 204 0.10 26.34 -3.87
C GLU A 204 1.16 25.48 -4.58
N TYR A 205 0.95 24.17 -4.66
CA TYR A 205 1.85 23.24 -5.37
C TYR A 205 1.62 23.22 -6.88
N ILE A 206 0.44 23.67 -7.33
CA ILE A 206 0.11 23.81 -8.74
C ILE A 206 0.82 25.04 -9.30
N LYS A 207 1.33 24.95 -10.52
CA LYS A 207 1.93 26.11 -11.22
C LYS A 207 0.97 27.31 -11.23
N PRO A 208 1.46 28.55 -11.05
CA PRO A 208 0.61 29.73 -10.91
C PRO A 208 -0.39 29.90 -12.05
N GLU A 209 0.01 29.60 -13.31
CA GLU A 209 -0.82 29.72 -14.52
C GLU A 209 -2.05 28.81 -14.52
N TYR A 210 -2.03 27.72 -13.75
CA TYR A 210 -3.14 26.75 -13.66
C TYR A 210 -4.00 26.92 -12.41
N ARG A 211 -3.67 27.84 -11.50
CA ARG A 211 -4.39 27.97 -10.22
C ARG A 211 -5.81 28.49 -10.35
N GLY A 212 -6.16 29.18 -11.45
CA GLY A 212 -7.49 29.78 -11.67
C GLY A 212 -7.93 30.78 -10.59
N ASP A 213 -9.05 31.45 -10.82
CA ASP A 213 -9.67 32.40 -9.86
C ASP A 213 -10.72 31.77 -8.95
N PHE A 214 -10.66 30.46 -8.73
CA PHE A 214 -11.61 29.79 -7.83
C PHE A 214 -11.43 30.31 -6.42
N GLN A 215 -12.46 30.99 -5.89
CA GLN A 215 -12.56 31.28 -4.47
C GLN A 215 -12.61 29.97 -3.68
N ASP A 216 -11.89 29.90 -2.55
CA ASP A 216 -11.78 28.73 -1.67
C ASP A 216 -13.12 28.35 -1.01
N ASN A 217 -14.12 28.00 -1.81
CA ASN A 217 -15.35 27.40 -1.30
C ASN A 217 -15.20 25.89 -1.02
N LEU A 218 -14.02 25.32 -1.32
CA LEU A 218 -13.70 23.92 -1.05
C LEU A 218 -13.42 23.62 0.44
N THR A 219 -13.06 24.64 1.24
CA THR A 219 -12.79 24.47 2.68
C THR A 219 -13.98 24.00 3.50
N SER A 220 -15.22 24.26 3.03
CA SER A 220 -16.43 23.73 3.66
C SER A 220 -16.72 22.29 3.25
N PHE A 221 -16.27 21.88 2.06
CA PHE A 221 -16.45 20.51 1.55
C PHE A 221 -15.42 19.55 2.18
N GLU A 222 -14.16 19.98 2.30
CA GLU A 222 -13.12 19.18 2.94
C GLU A 222 -13.40 18.92 4.42
N LYS A 223 -13.91 19.91 5.17
CA LYS A 223 -14.32 19.73 6.59
C LYS A 223 -15.51 18.80 6.80
N HIS A 224 -16.34 18.56 5.77
CA HIS A 224 -17.48 17.64 5.87
C HIS A 224 -17.11 16.19 5.53
N PHE A 225 -15.96 15.96 4.92
CA PHE A 225 -15.43 14.64 4.54
C PHE A 225 -14.16 14.22 5.29
N GLU A 226 -13.78 14.90 6.36
CA GLU A 226 -12.99 14.24 7.40
C GLU A 226 -13.84 13.14 8.04
N PHE A 227 -14.07 12.08 7.27
CA PHE A 227 -14.46 10.81 7.86
C PHE A 227 -13.37 10.48 8.88
N ASN A 228 -13.76 10.32 10.12
CA ASN A 228 -12.93 9.75 11.17
C ASN A 228 -12.60 8.32 10.74
N ASP A 229 -11.56 8.17 9.95
CA ASP A 229 -11.10 6.90 9.37
C ASP A 229 -10.75 5.89 10.48
N GLU A 230 -10.46 6.35 11.69
CA GLU A 230 -10.18 5.52 12.86
C GLU A 230 -11.35 4.61 13.28
N LEU A 231 -12.60 5.01 13.02
CA LEU A 231 -13.79 4.20 13.34
C LEU A 231 -14.25 3.30 12.19
N SER A 232 -13.75 3.53 10.98
CA SER A 232 -14.12 2.76 9.78
C SER A 232 -13.05 1.74 9.36
N ILE A 233 -11.90 1.71 10.02
CA ILE A 233 -10.85 0.74 9.75
C ILE A 233 -11.31 -0.63 10.24
N GLY A 234 -11.43 -1.55 9.31
CA GLY A 234 -11.79 -2.93 9.59
C GLY A 234 -11.70 -3.75 8.31
N SER A 235 -12.05 -4.99 8.40
CA SER A 235 -12.20 -5.87 7.25
C SER A 235 -13.03 -7.06 7.66
N ASN A 236 -13.85 -7.58 6.74
CA ASN A 236 -14.60 -8.79 6.96
C ASN A 236 -14.21 -9.87 5.96
N ASN A 237 -14.18 -11.09 6.42
CA ASN A 237 -13.90 -12.24 5.59
C ASN A 237 -14.65 -13.45 6.15
N TRP A 238 -15.29 -14.23 5.29
CA TRP A 238 -15.89 -15.50 5.68
C TRP A 238 -15.87 -16.49 4.53
N ALA A 239 -15.76 -17.77 4.87
CA ALA A 239 -15.85 -18.88 3.95
C ALA A 239 -17.07 -19.74 4.27
N ILE A 240 -17.80 -20.14 3.26
CA ILE A 240 -18.92 -21.06 3.35
C ILE A 240 -18.54 -22.36 2.67
N SER A 241 -18.62 -23.48 3.41
CA SER A 241 -18.35 -24.80 2.86
C SER A 241 -19.34 -25.17 1.75
N GLY A 242 -18.91 -25.92 0.74
CA GLY A 242 -19.73 -26.32 -0.39
C GLY A 242 -20.98 -27.11 0.01
N ASN A 243 -20.96 -27.87 1.10
CA ASN A 243 -22.14 -28.58 1.59
C ASN A 243 -23.26 -27.65 2.15
N LYS A 244 -22.95 -26.37 2.34
CA LYS A 244 -23.89 -25.33 2.78
C LYS A 244 -24.26 -24.34 1.66
N SER A 245 -23.68 -24.49 0.48
CA SER A 245 -23.97 -23.65 -0.70
C SER A 245 -24.92 -24.38 -1.65
N GLN A 246 -25.75 -23.64 -2.36
CA GLN A 246 -26.64 -24.19 -3.37
C GLN A 246 -25.90 -24.81 -4.56
N SER A 247 -24.71 -24.24 -4.88
CA SER A 247 -23.88 -24.71 -5.99
C SER A 247 -23.10 -25.99 -5.68
N GLY A 248 -22.97 -26.37 -4.41
CA GLY A 248 -22.10 -27.44 -3.95
C GLY A 248 -20.60 -27.07 -3.86
N PHE A 249 -20.24 -25.84 -4.27
CA PHE A 249 -18.87 -25.32 -4.21
C PHE A 249 -18.69 -24.36 -3.03
N PRO A 250 -17.48 -24.26 -2.45
CA PRO A 250 -17.21 -23.28 -1.40
C PRO A 250 -17.35 -21.85 -1.93
N ILE A 251 -17.73 -20.93 -1.05
CA ILE A 251 -17.85 -19.49 -1.33
C ILE A 251 -16.96 -18.75 -0.35
N LEU A 252 -16.08 -17.89 -0.90
CA LEU A 252 -15.28 -16.95 -0.12
C LEU A 252 -15.84 -15.53 -0.32
N ALA A 253 -16.15 -14.84 0.77
CA ALA A 253 -16.39 -13.41 0.77
C ALA A 253 -15.22 -12.70 1.44
N ASN A 254 -14.76 -11.60 0.84
CA ASN A 254 -13.68 -10.79 1.35
C ASN A 254 -14.01 -9.30 1.14
N ASP A 255 -14.04 -8.55 2.23
CA ASP A 255 -14.42 -7.15 2.28
C ASP A 255 -13.39 -6.36 3.09
N PRO A 256 -12.22 -6.02 2.49
CA PRO A 256 -11.24 -5.17 3.11
C PRO A 256 -11.74 -3.72 3.08
N HIS A 257 -12.04 -3.16 4.25
CA HIS A 257 -12.51 -1.78 4.36
C HIS A 257 -11.39 -0.80 3.99
N ARG A 258 -11.65 0.06 3.04
CA ARG A 258 -10.74 1.09 2.56
C ARG A 258 -11.50 2.38 2.27
N SER A 259 -10.81 3.50 2.31
CA SER A 259 -11.38 4.78 1.89
C SER A 259 -11.89 4.70 0.45
N ILE A 260 -13.10 5.22 0.21
CA ILE A 260 -13.69 5.31 -1.13
C ILE A 260 -13.09 6.53 -1.82
N VAL A 261 -12.18 6.27 -2.74
CA VAL A 261 -11.44 7.31 -3.48
C VAL A 261 -11.38 6.97 -4.97
N ALA A 262 -11.17 7.97 -5.79
CA ALA A 262 -10.92 7.82 -7.22
C ALA A 262 -9.52 8.38 -7.57
N PRO A 263 -8.65 7.58 -8.16
CA PRO A 263 -8.83 6.16 -8.49
C PRO A 263 -8.77 5.27 -7.24
N SER A 264 -9.45 4.12 -7.29
CA SER A 264 -9.43 3.15 -6.19
C SER A 264 -8.03 2.63 -5.91
N LEU A 265 -7.73 2.29 -4.64
CA LEU A 265 -6.49 1.61 -4.27
C LEU A 265 -6.38 0.26 -4.99
N ARG A 266 -7.48 -0.48 -5.13
CA ARG A 266 -7.45 -1.80 -5.77
C ARG A 266 -7.39 -1.68 -7.29
N TYR A 267 -6.52 -2.49 -7.87
CA TYR A 267 -6.31 -2.65 -9.30
C TYR A 267 -6.55 -4.11 -9.68
N LEU A 268 -7.48 -4.34 -10.61
CA LEU A 268 -7.89 -5.68 -11.02
C LEU A 268 -7.09 -6.12 -12.23
N SER A 269 -6.62 -7.37 -12.23
CA SER A 269 -5.88 -7.99 -13.33
C SER A 269 -6.18 -9.48 -13.42
N HIS A 270 -6.05 -10.04 -14.63
CA HIS A 270 -6.01 -11.46 -14.87
C HIS A 270 -4.66 -11.81 -15.52
N LEU A 271 -3.91 -12.69 -14.89
CA LEU A 271 -2.55 -13.06 -15.25
C LEU A 271 -2.51 -14.52 -15.67
N VAL A 272 -2.11 -14.77 -16.92
CA VAL A 272 -2.05 -16.12 -17.51
C VAL A 272 -0.69 -16.34 -18.17
N ALA A 273 0.04 -17.35 -17.71
CA ALA A 273 1.27 -17.87 -18.29
C ALA A 273 1.44 -19.34 -17.84
N PRO A 274 2.43 -20.10 -18.35
CA PRO A 274 2.75 -21.39 -17.79
C PRO A 274 2.97 -21.33 -16.28
N GLY A 275 2.20 -22.10 -15.50
CA GLY A 275 2.20 -22.04 -14.03
C GLY A 275 1.34 -20.95 -13.40
N TRP A 276 0.83 -20.00 -14.19
CA TRP A 276 0.02 -18.87 -13.72
C TRP A 276 -1.36 -18.86 -14.39
N ASN A 277 -2.41 -18.82 -13.59
CA ASN A 277 -3.77 -18.49 -14.03
C ASN A 277 -4.51 -17.92 -12.83
N VAL A 278 -4.35 -16.62 -12.59
CA VAL A 278 -4.85 -15.94 -11.41
C VAL A 278 -5.59 -14.67 -11.80
N ILE A 279 -6.73 -14.43 -11.17
CA ILE A 279 -7.53 -13.21 -11.36
C ILE A 279 -7.94 -12.62 -10.03
N GLY A 280 -7.92 -11.32 -9.93
CA GLY A 280 -8.34 -10.60 -8.73
C GLY A 280 -7.77 -9.20 -8.63
N GLY A 281 -7.69 -8.67 -7.42
CA GLY A 281 -7.22 -7.32 -7.13
C GLY A 281 -5.99 -7.28 -6.24
N GLY A 282 -5.22 -6.22 -6.42
CA GLY A 282 -4.05 -5.92 -5.61
C GLY A 282 -3.81 -4.42 -5.57
N GLU A 283 -2.76 -4.01 -4.90
CA GLU A 283 -2.19 -2.69 -5.07
C GLU A 283 -1.44 -2.65 -6.41
N PRO A 284 -1.66 -1.62 -7.26
CA PRO A 284 -1.10 -1.61 -8.60
C PRO A 284 0.43 -1.57 -8.63
N GLU A 285 1.09 -1.15 -7.55
CA GLU A 285 2.54 -1.08 -7.42
C GLU A 285 3.22 -2.39 -6.97
N ILE A 286 2.43 -3.44 -6.73
CA ILE A 286 2.94 -4.77 -6.35
C ILE A 286 2.57 -5.78 -7.45
N PRO A 287 3.52 -6.62 -7.92
CA PRO A 287 3.20 -7.70 -8.84
C PRO A 287 2.33 -8.78 -8.20
N GLY A 288 1.62 -9.52 -9.03
CA GLY A 288 0.74 -10.60 -8.61
C GLY A 288 -0.67 -10.13 -8.24
N ILE A 289 -1.38 -10.96 -7.48
CA ILE A 289 -2.77 -10.76 -7.07
C ILE A 289 -2.88 -10.95 -5.56
N SER A 290 -3.16 -9.88 -4.82
CA SER A 290 -3.27 -9.92 -3.36
C SER A 290 -4.56 -10.57 -2.87
N ILE A 291 -5.65 -10.43 -3.61
CA ILE A 291 -6.98 -10.95 -3.30
C ILE A 291 -7.56 -11.52 -4.60
N GLY A 292 -7.86 -12.80 -4.64
CA GLY A 292 -8.35 -13.39 -5.87
C GLY A 292 -8.52 -14.90 -5.82
N HIS A 293 -8.46 -15.53 -6.98
CA HIS A 293 -8.52 -16.97 -7.14
C HIS A 293 -7.73 -17.45 -8.36
N ASN A 294 -7.42 -18.76 -8.40
CA ASN A 294 -6.69 -19.39 -9.48
C ASN A 294 -7.44 -20.61 -10.09
N GLY A 295 -8.73 -20.73 -9.86
CA GLY A 295 -9.54 -21.87 -10.31
C GLY A 295 -9.49 -23.09 -9.38
N PHE A 296 -8.52 -23.19 -8.47
CA PHE A 296 -8.38 -24.27 -7.48
C PHE A 296 -8.65 -23.78 -6.07
N GLY A 297 -8.23 -22.57 -5.75
CA GLY A 297 -8.40 -21.93 -4.47
C GLY A 297 -8.71 -20.45 -4.63
N ALA A 298 -9.23 -19.85 -3.57
CA ALA A 298 -9.43 -18.42 -3.45
C ALA A 298 -8.80 -17.93 -2.15
N TRP A 299 -8.30 -16.70 -2.17
CA TRP A 299 -7.70 -16.06 -1.00
C TRP A 299 -8.19 -14.63 -0.85
N GLY A 300 -8.26 -14.20 0.41
CA GLY A 300 -8.61 -12.85 0.78
C GLY A 300 -7.70 -12.37 1.89
N CYS A 301 -7.29 -11.12 1.82
CA CYS A 301 -6.45 -10.49 2.84
C CYS A 301 -7.30 -9.57 3.71
N LEU A 302 -7.17 -9.70 5.03
CA LEU A 302 -7.72 -8.76 6.00
C LEU A 302 -6.63 -7.78 6.43
N LEU A 303 -7.06 -6.53 6.68
CA LEU A 303 -6.26 -5.61 7.47
C LEU A 303 -6.41 -5.99 8.93
N TYR A 304 -5.35 -6.52 9.50
CA TYR A 304 -5.31 -6.85 10.92
C TYR A 304 -5.00 -5.60 11.74
N THR A 305 -5.95 -5.19 12.55
CA THR A 305 -5.74 -4.14 13.57
C THR A 305 -5.77 -4.70 14.99
N SER A 306 -6.33 -5.91 15.17
CA SER A 306 -6.27 -6.66 16.43
C SER A 306 -6.70 -8.12 16.19
N PRO A 307 -6.30 -9.09 17.04
CA PRO A 307 -6.74 -10.46 16.94
C PRO A 307 -8.28 -10.54 17.04
N SER A 308 -8.88 -11.30 16.14
CA SER A 308 -10.31 -11.58 16.22
C SER A 308 -10.60 -12.42 17.47
N PRO A 309 -11.70 -12.17 18.21
CA PRO A 309 -12.09 -13.01 19.34
C PRO A 309 -12.25 -14.50 19.01
N ARG A 310 -12.39 -14.85 17.72
CA ARG A 310 -12.53 -16.23 17.24
C ARG A 310 -11.20 -16.92 16.94
N ASP A 311 -10.10 -16.19 16.81
CA ASP A 311 -8.77 -16.78 16.60
C ASP A 311 -8.21 -17.44 17.87
N ALA A 312 -8.90 -17.27 19.00
CA ALA A 312 -8.55 -17.85 20.29
C ALA A 312 -9.08 -19.28 20.51
N GLU A 313 -9.97 -19.76 19.65
CA GLU A 313 -10.65 -21.07 19.81
C GLU A 313 -10.09 -22.16 18.87
N SER A 314 -9.02 -21.89 18.12
CA SER A 314 -8.39 -22.86 17.20
C SER A 314 -7.09 -23.43 17.73
#